data_12919f6230412f15958611c7b1028409
#
_entry.id   12919f6230412f15958611c7b1028409
#
_cell.length_a   1.000
_cell.length_b   1.000
_cell.length_c   1.000
_cell.angle_alpha   90.00
_cell.angle_beta   90.00
_cell.angle_gamma   90.00
#
_symmetry.space_group_name_H-M   'P 1'
#
loop_
_entity.id
_entity.type
_entity.pdbx_description
1 polymer ?
#
loop_
_entity_poly.entity_id
_entity_poly.type
_entity_poly.pdbx_seq_one_letter_code
_entity_poly.pdbx_strand_id
1 'polypeptide(L)'
;MNHRIRQLALAVVAVFAISGAAALTAEGDQPKVAVVVAGQAAEQPSEVARARDIAAERGAQLRVTHTTADSLGVTHVLAAQRYDEVLTIGVDRRIAIDPVTARFPDTRFTAVR
;
A
#
# COMPACT_ATOMS: atom_id res chain seq x y z
N MET A 1 -43.26 -8.53 -5.37
CA MET A 1 -42.95 -7.95 -4.75
C MET A 1 -41.62 -7.65 -4.59
N ASN A 2 -41.09 -7.66 -3.72
CA ASN A 2 -39.82 -7.28 -3.61
C ASN A 2 -38.87 -8.01 -4.39
N HIS A 3 -39.17 -9.06 -4.93
CA HIS A 3 -38.26 -9.78 -5.72
C HIS A 3 -37.77 -9.01 -6.86
N ARG A 4 -38.62 -8.26 -7.48
CA ARG A 4 -38.20 -7.53 -8.57
C ARG A 4 -37.11 -6.66 -8.25
N ILE A 5 -37.19 -6.08 -7.13
CA ILE A 5 -36.20 -5.16 -6.72
C ILE A 5 -34.86 -5.82 -6.64
N ARG A 6 -34.83 -7.01 -6.14
CA ARG A 6 -33.59 -7.67 -6.03
C ARG A 6 -33.00 -7.95 -7.34
N GLN A 7 -33.81 -8.26 -8.28
CA GLN A 7 -33.27 -8.53 -9.55
C GLN A 7 -32.64 -7.36 -10.15
N LEU A 8 -33.20 -6.21 -9.91
CA LEU A 8 -32.57 -5.01 -10.42
C LEU A 8 -31.19 -4.85 -9.88
N ALA A 9 -31.06 -5.10 -8.63
CA ALA A 9 -29.76 -4.95 -8.00
C ALA A 9 -28.74 -5.83 -8.66
N LEU A 10 -29.15 -7.00 -9.02
CA LEU A 10 -28.23 -7.90 -9.67
C LEU A 10 -27.79 -7.39 -11.01
N ALA A 11 -28.70 -6.81 -11.72
CA ALA A 11 -28.36 -6.28 -13.02
C ALA A 11 -27.29 -5.22 -12.89
N VAL A 12 -27.43 -4.41 -11.90
CA VAL A 12 -26.46 -3.35 -11.69
C VAL A 12 -25.09 -3.93 -11.46
N VAL A 13 -25.05 -4.96 -10.70
CA VAL A 13 -23.77 -5.58 -10.41
C VAL A 13 -23.13 -6.10 -11.67
N ALA A 14 -23.92 -6.66 -12.54
CA ALA A 14 -23.37 -7.20 -13.76
C ALA A 14 -22.75 -6.11 -14.62
N VAL A 15 -23.43 -5.01 -14.71
CA VAL A 15 -22.90 -3.92 -15.51
C VAL A 15 -21.57 -3.45 -14.95
N PHE A 16 -21.54 -3.37 -13.65
CA PHE A 16 -20.34 -2.94 -13.03
C PHE A 16 -19.21 -3.89 -13.35
N ALA A 17 -19.47 -5.15 -13.39
CA ALA A 17 -18.45 -6.11 -13.68
C ALA A 17 -17.87 -5.92 -15.07
N ILE A 18 -18.70 -5.60 -16.02
CA ILE A 18 -18.22 -5.40 -17.36
C ILE A 18 -17.28 -4.23 -17.43
N SER A 19 -17.65 -3.16 -16.80
CA SER A 19 -16.75 -2.04 -16.79
C SER A 19 -15.46 -2.44 -16.13
N GLY A 20 -15.56 -3.29 -15.15
CA GLY A 20 -14.39 -3.69 -14.44
C GLY A 20 -13.41 -4.45 -15.31
N ALA A 21 -13.88 -5.06 -16.36
CA ALA A 21 -12.97 -5.81 -17.19
C ALA A 21 -11.90 -4.93 -17.79
N ALA A 22 -12.28 -3.80 -18.29
CA ALA A 22 -11.30 -2.89 -18.85
C ALA A 22 -10.43 -2.35 -17.75
N ALA A 23 -11.01 -2.09 -16.61
CA ALA A 23 -10.25 -1.57 -15.51
C ALA A 23 -9.26 -2.61 -15.02
N LEU A 24 -9.60 -3.86 -15.10
CA LEU A 24 -8.69 -4.88 -14.67
C LEU A 24 -7.39 -4.86 -15.46
N THR A 25 -7.50 -4.63 -16.75
CA THR A 25 -6.32 -4.56 -17.56
C THR A 25 -5.44 -3.42 -17.11
N ALA A 26 -6.04 -2.29 -16.85
CA ALA A 26 -5.27 -1.15 -16.39
C ALA A 26 -4.70 -1.42 -15.01
N GLU A 27 -5.47 -2.08 -14.17
CA GLU A 27 -5.00 -2.37 -12.84
C GLU A 27 -3.80 -3.28 -12.85
N GLY A 28 -3.74 -4.18 -13.78
CA GLY A 28 -2.62 -5.09 -13.87
C GLY A 28 -1.33 -4.36 -14.10
N ASP A 29 -1.41 -3.17 -14.69
CA ASP A 29 -0.22 -2.39 -14.97
C ASP A 29 0.08 -1.36 -13.91
N GLN A 30 -0.80 -1.19 -12.95
CA GLN A 30 -0.57 -0.17 -11.94
C GLN A 30 0.41 -0.67 -10.88
N PRO A 31 1.35 0.18 -10.48
CA PRO A 31 2.31 -0.23 -9.47
C PRO A 31 1.61 -0.44 -8.13
N LYS A 32 2.12 -1.41 -7.39
CA LYS A 32 1.63 -1.70 -6.08
C LYS A 32 2.51 -0.96 -5.10
N VAL A 33 1.93 0.00 -4.39
CA VAL A 33 2.70 0.94 -3.58
C VAL A 33 2.24 0.89 -2.12
N ALA A 34 3.18 1.06 -1.20
CA ALA A 34 2.87 1.14 0.21
C ALA A 34 3.64 2.30 0.82
N VAL A 35 3.15 2.82 1.94
CA VAL A 35 3.82 3.86 2.71
C VAL A 35 4.04 3.31 4.11
N VAL A 36 5.26 3.39 4.62
CA VAL A 36 5.59 2.92 5.96
C VAL A 36 6.09 4.11 6.77
N VAL A 37 5.44 4.38 7.90
CA VAL A 37 5.86 5.39 8.85
C VAL A 37 6.38 4.67 10.07
N ALA A 38 7.57 5.04 10.55
CA ALA A 38 8.19 4.29 11.62
C ALA A 38 8.88 5.18 12.63
N GLY A 39 9.19 4.63 13.78
CA GLY A 39 10.02 5.26 14.80
C GLY A 39 9.40 6.52 15.34
N GLN A 40 10.22 7.55 15.49
CA GLN A 40 9.74 8.80 16.04
C GLN A 40 8.70 9.46 15.15
N ALA A 41 8.81 9.27 13.84
CA ALA A 41 7.83 9.84 12.92
C ALA A 41 6.45 9.24 13.17
N ALA A 42 6.40 7.98 13.55
CA ALA A 42 5.11 7.33 13.82
C ALA A 42 4.44 7.91 15.06
N GLU A 43 5.20 8.59 15.91
CA GLU A 43 4.66 9.19 17.12
C GLU A 43 4.28 10.65 16.93
N GLN A 44 4.50 11.20 15.75
CA GLN A 44 4.18 12.58 15.46
C GLN A 44 2.92 12.63 14.60
N PRO A 45 1.84 13.18 15.11
CA PRO A 45 0.58 13.22 14.34
C PRO A 45 0.73 13.88 12.97
N SER A 46 1.59 14.88 12.86
CA SER A 46 1.78 15.57 11.59
C SER A 46 2.44 14.65 10.57
N GLU A 47 3.39 13.80 11.00
CA GLU A 47 4.04 12.90 10.08
C GLU A 47 3.09 11.77 9.64
N VAL A 48 2.29 11.28 10.57
CA VAL A 48 1.31 10.26 10.24
C VAL A 48 0.26 10.82 9.29
N ALA A 49 -0.17 12.06 9.51
CA ALA A 49 -1.13 12.70 8.61
C ALA A 49 -0.54 12.88 7.23
N ARG A 50 0.73 13.29 7.16
CA ARG A 50 1.41 13.44 5.88
C ARG A 50 1.49 12.12 5.15
N ALA A 51 1.81 11.05 5.87
CA ALA A 51 1.88 9.73 5.27
C ALA A 51 0.52 9.28 4.76
N ARG A 52 -0.53 9.61 5.51
CA ARG A 52 -1.88 9.26 5.11
C ARG A 52 -2.26 9.99 3.82
N ASP A 53 -1.86 11.25 3.69
CA ASP A 53 -2.14 12.02 2.49
C ASP A 53 -1.40 11.45 1.29
N ILE A 54 -0.14 11.09 1.47
CA ILE A 54 0.64 10.49 0.40
C ILE A 54 0.01 9.17 -0.03
N ALA A 55 -0.39 8.36 0.94
CA ALA A 55 -1.00 7.07 0.64
C ALA A 55 -2.29 7.26 -0.15
N ALA A 56 -3.09 8.26 0.22
CA ALA A 56 -4.33 8.52 -0.47
C ALA A 56 -4.06 8.96 -1.91
N GLU A 57 -3.06 9.81 -2.12
CA GLU A 57 -2.73 10.28 -3.44
C GLU A 57 -2.24 9.18 -4.35
N ARG A 58 -1.47 8.25 -3.79
CA ARG A 58 -0.86 7.19 -4.58
C ARG A 58 -1.69 5.93 -4.63
N GLY A 59 -2.82 5.90 -3.95
CA GLY A 59 -3.59 4.66 -3.84
C GLY A 59 -2.80 3.59 -3.12
N ALA A 60 -2.01 4.00 -2.13
CA ALA A 60 -1.08 3.12 -1.46
C ALA A 60 -1.61 2.66 -0.12
N GLN A 61 -1.11 1.51 0.34
CA GLN A 61 -1.45 1.01 1.66
C GLN A 61 -0.56 1.70 2.69
N LEU A 62 -1.12 2.11 3.81
CA LEU A 62 -0.36 2.75 4.87
C LEU A 62 -0.10 1.77 6.01
N ARG A 63 1.13 1.72 6.46
CA ARG A 63 1.53 0.90 7.61
C ARG A 63 2.27 1.79 8.60
N VAL A 64 1.93 1.66 9.86
CA VAL A 64 2.58 2.44 10.92
C VAL A 64 3.24 1.46 11.87
N THR A 65 4.53 1.67 12.14
CA THR A 65 5.26 0.78 13.03
C THR A 65 5.97 1.60 14.11
N HIS A 66 6.20 1.00 15.25
CA HIS A 66 6.78 1.72 16.39
C HIS A 66 8.15 1.20 16.81
N THR A 67 8.53 0.02 16.38
CA THR A 67 9.84 -0.54 16.74
C THR A 67 10.62 -0.88 15.48
N THR A 68 11.94 -0.99 15.60
CA THR A 68 12.76 -1.35 14.45
C THR A 68 12.45 -2.78 14.01
N ALA A 69 12.14 -3.66 14.94
CA ALA A 69 11.81 -5.03 14.59
C ALA A 69 10.52 -5.08 13.76
N ASP A 70 9.53 -4.29 14.16
CA ASP A 70 8.28 -4.24 13.41
C ASP A 70 8.51 -3.64 12.04
N SER A 71 9.35 -2.61 11.94
CA SER A 71 9.64 -1.99 10.66
C SER A 71 10.28 -3.00 9.71
N LEU A 72 11.24 -3.77 10.20
CA LEU A 72 11.87 -4.79 9.38
C LEU A 72 10.86 -5.83 8.93
N GLY A 73 9.99 -6.27 9.85
CA GLY A 73 8.96 -7.24 9.50
C GLY A 73 8.03 -6.73 8.42
N VAL A 74 7.60 -5.48 8.55
CA VAL A 74 6.68 -4.92 7.57
C VAL A 74 7.34 -4.73 6.22
N THR A 75 8.56 -4.19 6.17
CA THR A 75 9.24 -4.01 4.89
C THR A 75 9.48 -5.36 4.22
N HIS A 76 9.82 -6.38 5.00
CA HIS A 76 10.03 -7.70 4.46
C HIS A 76 8.73 -8.27 3.87
N VAL A 77 7.63 -8.14 4.60
CA VAL A 77 6.35 -8.65 4.12
C VAL A 77 5.91 -7.95 2.85
N LEU A 78 6.06 -6.63 2.81
CA LEU A 78 5.66 -5.88 1.62
C LEU A 78 6.48 -6.29 0.41
N ALA A 79 7.78 -6.48 0.59
CA ALA A 79 8.63 -6.91 -0.51
C ALA A 79 8.27 -8.32 -0.95
N ALA A 80 8.00 -9.22 0.00
CA ALA A 80 7.62 -10.58 -0.31
C ALA A 80 6.29 -10.64 -1.03
N GLN A 81 5.42 -9.68 -0.78
CA GLN A 81 4.13 -9.58 -1.46
C GLN A 81 4.25 -8.85 -2.79
N ARG A 82 5.48 -8.57 -3.21
CA ARG A 82 5.76 -8.01 -4.53
C ARG A 82 5.25 -6.59 -4.70
N TYR A 83 5.39 -5.78 -3.67
CA TYR A 83 5.14 -4.36 -3.82
C TYR A 83 6.23 -3.78 -4.70
N ASP A 84 5.84 -2.92 -5.62
CA ASP A 84 6.78 -2.31 -6.54
C ASP A 84 7.57 -1.20 -5.87
N GLU A 85 6.91 -0.44 -5.02
CA GLU A 85 7.57 0.66 -4.33
C GLU A 85 7.05 0.80 -2.92
N VAL A 86 7.94 1.06 -1.98
CA VAL A 86 7.61 1.32 -0.59
C VAL A 86 8.19 2.68 -0.25
N LEU A 87 7.32 3.63 0.07
CA LEU A 87 7.74 4.96 0.50
C LEU A 87 7.91 4.91 2.00
N THR A 88 9.03 5.41 2.51
CA THR A 88 9.33 5.28 3.93
C THR A 88 9.52 6.64 4.59
N ILE A 89 8.99 6.78 5.80
CA ILE A 89 9.15 7.96 6.63
C ILE A 89 9.65 7.50 7.97
N GLY A 90 10.87 7.87 8.32
CA GLY A 90 11.44 7.53 9.62
C GLY A 90 11.91 6.09 9.77
N VAL A 91 12.01 5.35 8.68
CA VAL A 91 12.48 3.97 8.72
C VAL A 91 14.01 3.96 8.69
N ASP A 92 14.61 3.17 9.57
CA ASP A 92 16.05 3.03 9.59
C ASP A 92 16.49 2.18 8.42
N ARG A 93 17.23 2.80 7.50
CA ARG A 93 17.58 2.13 6.25
C ARG A 93 18.47 0.92 6.49
N ARG A 94 19.43 1.06 7.35
CA ARG A 94 20.39 -0.03 7.57
C ARG A 94 19.75 -1.25 8.20
N ILE A 95 18.77 -1.03 9.04
CA ILE A 95 18.17 -2.13 9.78
C ILE A 95 16.98 -2.71 9.03
N ALA A 96 16.13 -1.85 8.46
CA ALA A 96 14.86 -2.31 7.93
C ALA A 96 14.74 -2.25 6.42
N ILE A 97 15.69 -1.68 5.71
CA ILE A 97 15.60 -1.57 4.26
C ILE A 97 16.69 -2.35 3.57
N ASP A 98 17.95 -2.10 3.92
CA ASP A 98 19.06 -2.73 3.21
C ASP A 98 18.99 -4.26 3.22
N PRO A 99 18.70 -4.90 4.36
CA PRO A 99 18.62 -6.37 4.35
C PRO A 99 17.49 -6.89 3.46
N VAL A 100 16.39 -6.13 3.38
CA VAL A 100 15.25 -6.55 2.59
C VAL A 100 15.55 -6.34 1.10
N THR A 101 16.17 -5.22 0.75
CA THR A 101 16.52 -4.94 -0.63
C THR A 101 17.45 -6.00 -1.18
N ALA A 102 18.37 -6.48 -0.36
CA ALA A 102 19.31 -7.51 -0.80
C ALA A 102 18.59 -8.79 -1.23
N ARG A 103 17.46 -9.09 -0.58
CA ARG A 103 16.72 -10.31 -0.90
C ARG A 103 15.61 -10.07 -1.92
N PHE A 104 15.11 -8.85 -2.01
CA PHE A 104 14.00 -8.53 -2.91
C PHE A 104 14.37 -7.30 -3.74
N PRO A 105 15.27 -7.46 -4.70
CA PRO A 105 15.76 -6.29 -5.46
C PRO A 105 14.73 -5.63 -6.34
N ASP A 106 13.60 -6.29 -6.58
CA ASP A 106 12.58 -5.71 -7.44
C ASP A 106 11.68 -4.72 -6.72
N THR A 107 11.74 -4.64 -5.40
CA THR A 107 10.97 -3.67 -4.65
C THR A 107 11.84 -2.45 -4.39
N ARG A 108 11.36 -1.27 -4.78
CA ARG A 108 12.11 -0.04 -4.59
C ARG A 108 11.69 0.64 -3.30
N PHE A 109 12.64 0.97 -2.46
CA PHE A 109 12.38 1.68 -1.21
C PHE A 109 12.84 3.11 -1.36
N THR A 110 11.94 4.07 -1.18
CA THR A 110 12.21 5.48 -1.37
C THR A 110 11.91 6.24 -0.08
N ALA A 111 12.91 6.92 0.44
CA ALA A 111 12.71 7.74 1.64
C ALA A 111 12.04 9.04 1.27
N VAL A 112 11.00 9.40 2.00
CA VAL A 112 10.26 10.63 1.78
C VAL A 112 10.79 11.67 2.75
N ARG A 113 11.13 12.86 2.25
CA ARG A 113 11.67 13.90 3.08
C ARG A 113 10.72 15.03 3.34
#